data_6bd02d50050fda02f18964b9db824fc0
#
_entry.id   6bd02d50050fda02f18964b9db824fc0
#
_cell.length_a   1.000
_cell.length_b   1.000
_cell.length_c   1.000
_cell.angle_alpha   90.00
_cell.angle_beta   90.00
_cell.angle_gamma   90.00
#
_symmetry.space_group_name_H-M   'P 1'
#
loop_
_entity.id
_entity.type
_entity.pdbx_description
1 polymer ?
#
loop_
_entity_poly.entity_id
_entity_poly.type
_entity_poly.pdbx_seq_one_letter_code
_entity_poly.pdbx_strand_id
1 'polypeptide(L)'
;MDIVPTNIILRRIYFIQTENKKGFQVKDLIVTALLSLCALVIYIICAFLSFSPYTMLVVSPLWSLLAAITYFLVAAKTKKPWALFIFCAVTGIYGFYPPMIICCLIAGIISALIAWKTGCTNGKTLTFSYIIYMVLAAFSGTYIPFLFFSNQTLEQYAGMFGESYLGILQTLVSPVNQAIIMLVVVAICAFVGALIAKKLLKKHFKKAGMV
;
A
#
# COMPACT_ATOMS: atom_id res chain seq x y z
N MET A 1 -27.09 -32.64 2.50
CA MET A 1 -26.90 -31.67 3.60
C MET A 1 -25.60 -32.03 4.27
N ASP A 2 -24.49 -31.56 3.67
CA ASP A 2 -23.15 -32.03 4.04
C ASP A 2 -22.68 -31.26 5.28
N ILE A 3 -22.56 -32.01 6.38
CA ILE A 3 -22.00 -31.54 7.65
C ILE A 3 -20.49 -31.39 7.44
N VAL A 4 -20.05 -30.16 7.22
CA VAL A 4 -18.62 -29.83 7.22
C VAL A 4 -18.05 -30.25 8.57
N PRO A 5 -17.06 -31.14 8.61
CA PRO A 5 -16.59 -31.69 9.88
C PRO A 5 -16.00 -30.61 10.75
N THR A 6 -16.61 -30.37 11.89
CA THR A 6 -16.25 -29.41 12.94
C THR A 6 -14.75 -29.43 13.29
N ASN A 7 -14.10 -30.56 13.08
CA ASN A 7 -12.66 -30.77 13.25
C ASN A 7 -11.77 -29.93 12.33
N ILE A 8 -12.23 -29.59 11.13
CA ILE A 8 -11.43 -28.76 10.18
C ILE A 8 -11.45 -27.32 10.63
N ILE A 9 -12.61 -26.84 11.11
CA ILE A 9 -12.76 -25.46 11.60
C ILE A 9 -11.97 -25.29 12.90
N LEU A 10 -12.06 -26.23 13.82
CA LEU A 10 -11.29 -26.19 15.08
C LEU A 10 -9.79 -26.33 14.86
N ARG A 11 -9.32 -27.17 13.95
CA ARG A 11 -7.91 -27.24 13.55
C ARG A 11 -7.43 -25.91 12.93
N ARG A 12 -8.26 -25.29 12.11
CA ARG A 12 -7.91 -23.99 11.50
C ARG A 12 -7.84 -22.87 12.54
N ILE A 13 -8.77 -22.83 13.48
CA ILE A 13 -8.77 -21.89 14.60
C ILE A 13 -7.55 -22.13 15.51
N TYR A 14 -7.25 -23.39 15.83
CA TYR A 14 -6.10 -23.76 16.65
C TYR A 14 -4.76 -23.42 15.97
N PHE A 15 -4.66 -23.61 14.65
CA PHE A 15 -3.47 -23.25 13.87
C PHE A 15 -3.28 -21.73 13.81
N ILE A 16 -4.35 -20.97 13.63
CA ILE A 16 -4.35 -19.49 13.64
C ILE A 16 -3.97 -18.98 15.04
N GLN A 17 -4.45 -19.59 16.10
CA GLN A 17 -4.10 -19.21 17.47
C GLN A 17 -2.66 -19.56 17.86
N THR A 18 -2.10 -20.66 17.36
CA THR A 18 -0.70 -21.04 17.63
C THR A 18 0.30 -20.19 16.86
N GLU A 19 0.01 -19.77 15.63
CA GLU A 19 0.86 -18.82 14.91
C GLU A 19 0.83 -17.42 15.54
N ASN A 20 -0.30 -17.02 16.13
CA ASN A 20 -0.45 -15.73 16.83
C ASN A 20 0.25 -15.69 18.21
N LYS A 21 0.61 -16.84 18.78
CA LYS A 21 1.27 -16.94 20.11
C LYS A 21 2.76 -16.62 20.12
N LYS A 22 3.43 -16.51 18.98
CA LYS A 22 4.78 -15.93 18.92
C LYS A 22 4.66 -14.41 18.96
N GLY A 23 4.75 -13.83 20.16
CA GLY A 23 4.70 -12.39 20.40
C GLY A 23 5.62 -11.57 19.50
N PHE A 24 5.66 -10.27 19.72
CA PHE A 24 6.50 -9.31 19.04
C PHE A 24 7.97 -9.81 18.98
N GLN A 25 8.51 -9.97 17.79
CA GLN A 25 9.92 -10.33 17.61
C GLN A 25 10.63 -9.15 16.92
N VAL A 26 11.75 -8.74 17.48
CA VAL A 26 12.61 -7.67 16.91
C VAL A 26 13.01 -7.98 15.46
N LYS A 27 13.21 -9.25 15.13
CA LYS A 27 13.49 -9.71 13.77
C LYS A 27 12.39 -9.30 12.78
N ASP A 28 11.11 -9.44 13.16
CA ASP A 28 9.98 -9.12 12.28
C ASP A 28 9.87 -7.61 12.08
N LEU A 29 10.21 -6.82 13.11
CA LEU A 29 10.28 -5.37 13.02
C LEU A 29 11.37 -4.93 12.05
N ILE A 30 12.57 -5.50 12.17
CA ILE A 30 13.70 -5.19 11.28
C ILE A 30 13.33 -5.52 9.82
N VAL A 31 12.73 -6.70 9.58
CA VAL A 31 12.29 -7.11 8.24
C VAL A 31 11.25 -6.13 7.69
N THR A 32 10.28 -5.72 8.51
CA THR A 32 9.24 -4.76 8.09
C THR A 32 9.85 -3.40 7.78
N ALA A 33 10.73 -2.88 8.63
CA ALA A 33 11.42 -1.61 8.42
C ALA A 33 12.26 -1.62 7.13
N LEU A 34 13.02 -2.68 6.90
CA LEU A 34 13.86 -2.83 5.71
C LEU A 34 13.01 -2.87 4.43
N LEU A 35 11.90 -3.60 4.43
CA LEU A 35 11.00 -3.67 3.29
C LEU A 35 10.22 -2.37 3.07
N SER A 36 9.94 -1.61 4.14
CA SER A 36 9.40 -0.25 4.02
C SER A 36 10.41 0.70 3.37
N LEU A 37 11.70 0.59 3.71
CA LEU A 37 12.75 1.35 3.03
C LEU A 37 12.86 0.97 1.54
N CYS A 38 12.73 -0.31 1.20
CA CYS A 38 12.65 -0.71 -0.21
C CYS A 38 11.45 -0.07 -0.93
N ALA A 39 10.29 0.01 -0.27
CA ALA A 39 9.13 0.69 -0.83
C ALA A 39 9.37 2.20 -1.01
N LEU A 40 10.13 2.84 -0.11
CA LEU A 40 10.57 4.23 -0.25
C LEU A 40 11.47 4.42 -1.47
N VAL A 41 12.44 3.55 -1.66
CA VAL A 41 13.33 3.62 -2.84
C VAL A 41 12.52 3.51 -4.13
N ILE A 42 11.56 2.57 -4.19
CA ILE A 42 10.66 2.44 -5.33
C ILE A 42 9.85 3.73 -5.53
N TYR A 43 9.34 4.34 -4.44
CA TYR A 43 8.62 5.60 -4.50
C TYR A 43 9.48 6.73 -5.07
N ILE A 44 10.72 6.88 -4.59
CA ILE A 44 11.67 7.90 -5.08
C ILE A 44 11.93 7.71 -6.58
N ILE A 45 12.15 6.48 -7.05
CA ILE A 45 12.34 6.19 -8.47
C ILE A 45 11.11 6.61 -9.28
N CYS A 46 9.90 6.31 -8.80
CA CYS A 46 8.67 6.74 -9.45
C CYS A 46 8.52 8.27 -9.42
N ALA A 47 8.91 8.92 -8.33
CA ALA A 47 8.82 10.37 -8.15
C ALA A 47 9.70 11.15 -9.12
N PHE A 48 10.77 10.56 -9.66
CA PHE A 48 11.52 11.18 -10.76
C PHE A 48 10.68 11.45 -12.02
N LEU A 49 9.53 10.79 -12.18
CA LEU A 49 8.60 11.09 -13.26
C LEU A 49 7.83 12.41 -13.06
N SER A 50 7.92 13.03 -11.88
CA SER A 50 7.19 14.27 -11.56
C SER A 50 7.74 15.53 -12.25
N PHE A 51 8.73 15.40 -13.12
CA PHE A 51 9.27 16.55 -13.90
C PHE A 51 8.26 17.18 -14.85
N SER A 52 7.21 16.49 -15.24
CA SER A 52 6.11 17.02 -16.05
C SER A 52 4.79 16.86 -15.29
N PRO A 53 3.86 17.85 -15.40
CA PRO A 53 2.53 17.76 -14.78
C PRO A 53 1.76 16.50 -15.21
N TYR A 54 1.92 16.09 -16.47
CA TYR A 54 1.26 14.90 -17.02
C TYR A 54 1.84 13.60 -16.45
N THR A 55 3.16 13.53 -16.34
CA THR A 55 3.82 12.33 -15.80
C THR A 55 3.70 12.20 -14.28
N MET A 56 3.48 13.30 -13.57
CA MET A 56 3.16 13.28 -12.13
C MET A 56 1.93 12.44 -11.83
N LEU A 57 0.91 12.44 -12.69
CA LEU A 57 -0.27 11.60 -12.52
C LEU A 57 0.03 10.10 -12.60
N VAL A 58 1.11 9.72 -13.29
CA VAL A 58 1.52 8.32 -13.47
C VAL A 58 2.28 7.79 -12.25
N VAL A 59 2.81 8.65 -11.39
CA VAL A 59 3.61 8.27 -10.21
C VAL A 59 2.83 7.34 -9.28
N SER A 60 1.60 7.69 -8.89
CA SER A 60 0.80 6.89 -7.98
C SER A 60 0.38 5.53 -8.56
N PRO A 61 -0.11 5.42 -9.82
CA PRO A 61 -0.33 4.14 -10.47
C PRO A 61 0.91 3.27 -10.56
N LEU A 62 2.04 3.83 -10.98
CA LEU A 62 3.29 3.08 -11.14
C LEU A 62 3.82 2.59 -9.79
N TRP A 63 3.79 3.46 -8.77
CA TRP A 63 4.15 3.08 -7.41
C TRP A 63 3.24 1.97 -6.87
N SER A 64 1.93 2.04 -7.09
CA SER A 64 0.99 1.01 -6.66
C SER A 64 1.23 -0.34 -7.34
N LEU A 65 1.74 -0.36 -8.55
CA LEU A 65 2.10 -1.58 -9.26
C LEU A 65 3.38 -2.21 -8.69
N LEU A 66 4.41 -1.42 -8.42
CA LEU A 66 5.74 -1.90 -8.02
C LEU A 66 5.84 -2.21 -6.52
N ALA A 67 5.26 -1.37 -5.67
CA ALA A 67 5.29 -1.52 -4.22
C ALA A 67 4.49 -2.74 -3.70
N ALA A 68 3.66 -3.36 -4.55
CA ALA A 68 2.98 -4.60 -4.22
C ALA A 68 3.95 -5.69 -3.75
N ILE A 69 5.13 -5.77 -4.38
CA ILE A 69 6.14 -6.80 -4.07
C ILE A 69 6.57 -6.67 -2.59
N THR A 70 6.87 -5.45 -2.13
CA THR A 70 7.32 -5.21 -0.75
C THR A 70 6.22 -5.48 0.26
N TYR A 71 4.98 -5.05 -0.01
CA TYR A 71 3.82 -5.30 0.86
C TYR A 71 3.55 -6.79 1.05
N PHE A 72 3.48 -7.54 -0.06
CA PHE A 72 3.25 -8.99 -0.01
C PHE A 72 4.43 -9.74 0.61
N LEU A 73 5.66 -9.22 0.45
CA LEU A 73 6.84 -9.80 1.07
C LEU A 73 6.82 -9.60 2.59
N VAL A 74 6.37 -8.44 3.10
CA VAL A 74 6.14 -8.23 4.54
C VAL A 74 5.15 -9.26 5.07
N ALA A 75 3.99 -9.41 4.43
CA ALA A 75 2.97 -10.38 4.84
C ALA A 75 3.52 -11.82 4.87
N ALA A 76 4.28 -12.21 3.84
CA ALA A 76 4.83 -13.56 3.71
C ALA A 76 5.94 -13.87 4.71
N LYS A 77 6.81 -12.89 5.01
CA LYS A 77 7.97 -13.06 5.90
C LYS A 77 7.57 -13.02 7.38
N THR A 78 6.73 -12.06 7.75
CA THR A 78 6.36 -11.87 9.16
C THR A 78 5.16 -12.71 9.57
N LYS A 79 4.20 -12.91 8.66
CA LYS A 79 2.91 -13.57 8.91
C LYS A 79 2.12 -12.93 10.07
N LYS A 80 2.37 -11.65 10.34
CA LYS A 80 1.78 -10.91 11.47
C LYS A 80 1.00 -9.69 11.00
N PRO A 81 -0.24 -9.50 11.45
CA PRO A 81 -1.09 -8.36 11.07
C PRO A 81 -0.46 -7.01 11.40
N TRP A 82 0.18 -6.88 12.57
CA TRP A 82 0.80 -5.62 13.00
C TRP A 82 1.96 -5.17 12.09
N ALA A 83 2.63 -6.10 11.41
CA ALA A 83 3.69 -5.75 10.46
C ALA A 83 3.14 -4.98 9.25
N LEU A 84 1.93 -5.32 8.79
CA LEU A 84 1.25 -4.58 7.72
C LEU A 84 0.84 -3.17 8.19
N PHE A 85 0.39 -3.05 9.44
CA PHE A 85 0.11 -1.73 10.03
C PHE A 85 1.37 -0.86 10.04
N ILE A 86 2.49 -1.39 10.54
CA ILE A 86 3.76 -0.64 10.60
C ILE A 86 4.23 -0.28 9.19
N PHE A 87 4.13 -1.20 8.22
CA PHE A 87 4.49 -0.92 6.83
C PHE A 87 3.70 0.28 6.27
N CYS A 88 2.38 0.29 6.43
CA CYS A 88 1.53 1.40 5.98
C CYS A 88 1.82 2.70 6.74
N ALA A 89 2.06 2.62 8.05
CA ALA A 89 2.39 3.79 8.88
C ALA A 89 3.71 4.43 8.44
N VAL A 90 4.75 3.63 8.26
CA VAL A 90 6.08 4.10 7.81
C VAL A 90 5.99 4.72 6.42
N THR A 91 5.27 4.10 5.49
CA THR A 91 5.10 4.65 4.14
C THR A 91 4.28 5.95 4.13
N GLY A 92 3.38 6.15 5.10
CA GLY A 92 2.66 7.42 5.28
C GLY A 92 3.57 8.60 5.63
N ILE A 93 4.68 8.34 6.33
CA ILE A 93 5.63 9.38 6.74
C ILE A 93 6.42 9.93 5.53
N TYR A 94 6.58 9.17 4.45
CA TYR A 94 7.37 9.57 3.28
C TYR A 94 6.88 10.85 2.59
N GLY A 95 5.59 11.16 2.70
CA GLY A 95 5.03 12.37 2.13
C GLY A 95 5.25 13.63 2.96
N PHE A 96 5.75 13.52 4.20
CA PHE A 96 5.89 14.63 5.17
C PHE A 96 4.63 15.51 5.27
N TYR A 97 3.46 14.94 5.00
CA TYR A 97 2.18 15.62 4.90
C TYR A 97 1.15 14.98 5.84
N PRO A 98 0.62 15.73 6.84
CA PRO A 98 -0.23 15.16 7.88
C PRO A 98 -1.43 14.35 7.38
N PRO A 99 -2.22 14.81 6.39
CA PRO A 99 -3.34 14.02 5.85
C PRO A 99 -2.91 12.68 5.27
N MET A 100 -1.75 12.60 4.64
CA MET A 100 -1.23 11.32 4.12
C MET A 100 -0.88 10.37 5.26
N ILE A 101 -0.28 10.86 6.33
CA ILE A 101 0.04 10.06 7.52
C ILE A 101 -1.24 9.47 8.11
N ILE A 102 -2.28 10.30 8.31
CA ILE A 102 -3.56 9.88 8.87
C ILE A 102 -4.24 8.81 7.98
N CYS A 103 -4.32 9.04 6.67
CA CYS A 103 -4.91 8.08 5.75
C CYS A 103 -4.15 6.76 5.70
N CYS A 104 -2.82 6.80 5.72
CA CYS A 104 -2.00 5.59 5.75
C CYS A 104 -2.10 4.84 7.08
N LEU A 105 -2.27 5.53 8.22
CA LEU A 105 -2.58 4.90 9.51
C LEU A 105 -3.93 4.19 9.46
N ILE A 106 -4.97 4.84 8.93
CA ILE A 106 -6.29 4.24 8.74
C ILE A 106 -6.19 3.00 7.83
N ALA A 107 -5.50 3.12 6.70
CA ALA A 107 -5.27 2.01 5.78
C ALA A 107 -4.51 0.86 6.46
N GLY A 108 -3.53 1.18 7.31
CA GLY A 108 -2.78 0.22 8.09
C GLY A 108 -3.65 -0.53 9.10
N ILE A 109 -4.54 0.17 9.80
CA ILE A 109 -5.52 -0.44 10.71
C ILE A 109 -6.43 -1.39 9.94
N ILE A 110 -6.98 -0.96 8.81
CA ILE A 110 -7.85 -1.79 7.96
C ILE A 110 -7.09 -3.03 7.49
N SER A 111 -5.84 -2.85 7.02
CA SER A 111 -4.98 -3.94 6.57
C SER A 111 -4.69 -4.96 7.67
N ALA A 112 -4.37 -4.48 8.86
CA ALA A 112 -4.12 -5.33 10.03
C ALA A 112 -5.37 -6.09 10.46
N LEU A 113 -6.54 -5.45 10.48
CA LEU A 113 -7.82 -6.08 10.82
C LEU A 113 -8.22 -7.16 9.82
N ILE A 114 -8.06 -6.90 8.52
CA ILE A 114 -8.32 -7.90 7.47
C ILE A 114 -7.38 -9.09 7.65
N ALA A 115 -6.08 -8.84 7.83
CA ALA A 115 -5.09 -9.89 8.00
C ALA A 115 -5.28 -10.66 9.31
N TRP A 116 -5.76 -10.02 10.37
CA TRP A 116 -6.08 -10.68 11.64
C TRP A 116 -7.25 -11.66 11.51
N LYS A 117 -8.31 -11.27 10.81
CA LYS A 117 -9.51 -12.12 10.60
C LYS A 117 -9.28 -13.25 9.61
N THR A 118 -8.48 -13.02 8.56
CA THR A 118 -8.37 -13.96 7.43
C THR A 118 -7.03 -14.68 7.36
N GLY A 119 -6.07 -14.29 8.19
CA GLY A 119 -4.68 -14.73 8.15
C GLY A 119 -3.86 -14.00 7.09
N CYS A 120 -2.59 -13.77 7.38
CA CYS A 120 -1.64 -13.11 6.47
C CYS A 120 -1.25 -13.95 5.24
N THR A 121 -1.75 -15.18 5.13
CA THR A 121 -1.47 -16.11 4.02
C THR A 121 -2.55 -16.10 2.93
N ASN A 122 -3.72 -15.52 3.21
CA ASN A 122 -4.82 -15.48 2.26
C ASN A 122 -4.57 -14.41 1.18
N GLY A 123 -4.12 -14.84 0.00
CA GLY A 123 -3.76 -13.95 -1.09
C GLY A 123 -4.91 -13.12 -1.67
N LYS A 124 -6.19 -13.51 -1.49
CA LYS A 124 -7.34 -12.71 -1.95
C LYS A 124 -7.57 -11.51 -1.04
N THR A 125 -7.61 -11.75 0.26
CA THR A 125 -7.85 -10.71 1.27
C THR A 125 -6.68 -9.74 1.39
N LEU A 126 -5.43 -10.23 1.25
CA LEU A 126 -4.25 -9.38 1.15
C LEU A 126 -4.27 -8.48 -0.10
N THR A 127 -4.77 -9.00 -1.24
CA THR A 127 -4.94 -8.16 -2.44
C THR A 127 -5.93 -7.05 -2.18
N PHE A 128 -7.08 -7.34 -1.58
CA PHE A 128 -8.09 -6.35 -1.24
C PHE A 128 -7.57 -5.29 -0.26
N SER A 129 -6.89 -5.74 0.78
CA SER A 129 -6.21 -4.88 1.76
C SER A 129 -5.18 -3.95 1.10
N TYR A 130 -4.38 -4.47 0.18
CA TYR A 130 -3.40 -3.69 -0.56
C TYR A 130 -4.03 -2.63 -1.46
N ILE A 131 -5.13 -2.96 -2.16
CA ILE A 131 -5.86 -2.00 -3.00
C ILE A 131 -6.38 -0.84 -2.15
N ILE A 132 -7.02 -1.13 -1.01
CA ILE A 132 -7.51 -0.09 -0.09
C ILE A 132 -6.36 0.81 0.35
N TYR A 133 -5.23 0.23 0.76
CA TYR A 133 -4.05 0.99 1.17
C TYR A 133 -3.56 1.91 0.06
N MET A 134 -3.40 1.43 -1.16
CA MET A 134 -2.88 2.23 -2.27
C MET A 134 -3.85 3.32 -2.73
N VAL A 135 -5.15 3.05 -2.74
CA VAL A 135 -6.16 4.06 -3.06
C VAL A 135 -6.18 5.17 -2.02
N LEU A 136 -6.12 4.84 -0.72
CA LEU A 136 -6.06 5.84 0.36
C LEU A 136 -4.75 6.63 0.34
N ALA A 137 -3.62 5.98 0.07
CA ALA A 137 -2.34 6.64 -0.06
C ALA A 137 -2.30 7.61 -1.26
N ALA A 138 -2.79 7.19 -2.42
CA ALA A 138 -2.88 8.04 -3.61
C ALA A 138 -3.86 9.21 -3.40
N PHE A 139 -5.03 8.94 -2.83
CA PHE A 139 -6.01 9.98 -2.51
C PHE A 139 -5.42 11.05 -1.60
N SER A 140 -4.78 10.63 -0.50
CA SER A 140 -4.22 11.56 0.47
C SER A 140 -2.96 12.28 -0.01
N GLY A 141 -2.08 11.59 -0.73
CA GLY A 141 -0.81 12.17 -1.17
C GLY A 141 -0.93 13.05 -2.41
N THR A 142 -1.87 12.74 -3.32
CA THR A 142 -1.99 13.47 -4.59
C THR A 142 -3.21 14.39 -4.63
N TYR A 143 -4.38 13.93 -4.14
CA TYR A 143 -5.63 14.65 -4.39
C TYR A 143 -6.05 15.57 -3.24
N ILE A 144 -5.87 15.17 -1.98
CA ILE A 144 -6.21 16.02 -0.82
C ILE A 144 -5.51 17.38 -0.88
N PRO A 145 -4.19 17.48 -1.19
CA PRO A 145 -3.52 18.76 -1.30
C PRO A 145 -4.19 19.73 -2.28
N PHE A 146 -4.56 19.24 -3.45
CA PHE A 146 -5.13 20.07 -4.50
C PHE A 146 -6.63 20.35 -4.33
N LEU A 147 -7.39 19.40 -3.74
CA LEU A 147 -8.83 19.59 -3.56
C LEU A 147 -9.19 20.43 -2.33
N PHE A 148 -8.40 20.34 -1.25
CA PHE A 148 -8.76 20.97 0.03
C PHE A 148 -7.78 22.08 0.47
N PHE A 149 -6.53 22.06 0.01
CA PHE A 149 -5.48 22.99 0.42
C PHE A 149 -4.81 23.65 -0.79
N SER A 150 -5.57 23.93 -1.84
CA SER A 150 -5.05 24.39 -3.13
C SER A 150 -4.11 25.59 -3.03
N ASN A 151 -4.46 26.63 -2.26
CA ASN A 151 -3.65 27.84 -2.15
C ASN A 151 -2.28 27.59 -1.51
N GLN A 152 -2.26 26.90 -0.35
CA GLN A 152 -1.01 26.59 0.36
C GLN A 152 -0.13 25.62 -0.44
N THR A 153 -0.76 24.63 -1.06
CA THR A 153 -0.06 23.66 -1.90
C THR A 153 0.52 24.35 -3.14
N LEU A 154 -0.22 25.25 -3.75
CA LEU A 154 0.23 26.00 -4.92
C LEU A 154 1.45 26.86 -4.59
N GLU A 155 1.46 27.62 -3.50
CA GLU A 155 2.59 28.41 -3.07
C GLU A 155 3.85 27.58 -2.81
N GLN A 156 3.68 26.43 -2.15
CA GLN A 156 4.79 25.52 -1.86
C GLN A 156 5.37 24.88 -3.12
N TYR A 157 4.52 24.46 -4.04
CA TYR A 157 4.95 23.84 -5.29
C TYR A 157 5.41 24.87 -6.34
N ALA A 158 4.90 26.13 -6.29
CA ALA A 158 5.34 27.21 -7.17
C ALA A 158 6.84 27.48 -7.03
N GLY A 159 7.34 27.46 -5.80
CA GLY A 159 8.76 27.60 -5.55
C GLY A 159 9.64 26.45 -6.07
N MET A 160 9.07 25.26 -6.28
CA MET A 160 9.80 24.07 -6.73
C MET A 160 9.73 23.85 -8.24
N PHE A 161 8.58 24.08 -8.86
CA PHE A 161 8.29 23.65 -10.23
C PHE A 161 7.91 24.78 -11.17
N GLY A 162 7.65 26.00 -10.65
CA GLY A 162 7.23 27.14 -11.43
C GLY A 162 5.70 27.22 -11.66
N GLU A 163 5.20 28.44 -11.91
CA GLU A 163 3.76 28.72 -12.04
C GLU A 163 3.08 28.00 -13.21
N SER A 164 3.78 27.88 -14.35
CA SER A 164 3.25 27.21 -15.54
C SER A 164 2.98 25.71 -15.29
N TYR A 165 3.86 25.05 -14.57
CA TYR A 165 3.70 23.65 -14.18
C TYR A 165 2.44 23.46 -13.32
N LEU A 166 2.25 24.37 -12.36
CA LEU A 166 1.12 24.31 -11.44
C LEU A 166 -0.22 24.61 -12.10
N GLY A 167 -0.27 25.57 -13.02
CA GLY A 167 -1.48 25.86 -13.77
C GLY A 167 -1.99 24.66 -14.53
N ILE A 168 -1.10 23.93 -15.19
CA ILE A 168 -1.45 22.68 -15.91
C ILE A 168 -1.87 21.59 -14.90
N LEU A 169 -1.10 21.39 -13.83
CA LEU A 169 -1.38 20.37 -12.83
C LEU A 169 -2.73 20.61 -12.15
N GLN A 170 -3.04 21.85 -11.80
CA GLN A 170 -4.31 22.22 -11.20
C GLN A 170 -5.49 21.90 -12.12
N THR A 171 -5.39 22.18 -13.42
CA THR A 171 -6.43 21.82 -14.39
C THR A 171 -6.62 20.31 -14.52
N LEU A 172 -5.57 19.52 -14.30
CA LEU A 172 -5.60 18.05 -14.39
C LEU A 172 -6.11 17.38 -13.11
N VAL A 173 -5.87 17.97 -11.92
CA VAL A 173 -6.16 17.33 -10.62
C VAL A 173 -7.45 17.87 -9.98
N SER A 174 -7.80 19.15 -10.21
CA SER A 174 -8.97 19.79 -9.61
C SER A 174 -10.33 19.20 -10.01
N PRO A 175 -10.55 18.70 -11.24
CA PRO A 175 -11.83 18.09 -11.56
C PRO A 175 -12.02 16.78 -10.79
N VAL A 176 -13.06 16.72 -9.96
CA VAL A 176 -13.40 15.52 -9.14
C VAL A 176 -13.54 14.27 -10.02
N ASN A 177 -14.07 14.41 -11.22
CA ASN A 177 -14.20 13.30 -12.17
C ASN A 177 -12.83 12.69 -12.55
N GLN A 178 -11.83 13.52 -12.77
CA GLN A 178 -10.48 13.06 -13.10
C GLN A 178 -9.82 12.40 -11.88
N ALA A 179 -10.01 12.95 -10.69
CA ALA A 179 -9.54 12.33 -9.45
C ALA A 179 -10.11 10.91 -9.30
N ILE A 180 -11.41 10.72 -9.52
CA ILE A 180 -12.07 9.41 -9.45
C ILE A 180 -11.49 8.45 -10.49
N ILE A 181 -11.34 8.89 -11.75
CA ILE A 181 -10.76 8.06 -12.82
C ILE A 181 -9.36 7.60 -12.44
N MET A 182 -8.52 8.50 -11.94
CA MET A 182 -7.16 8.18 -11.56
C MET A 182 -7.09 7.25 -10.35
N LEU A 183 -7.98 7.38 -9.36
CA LEU A 183 -8.08 6.44 -8.24
C LEU A 183 -8.49 5.04 -8.71
N VAL A 184 -9.37 4.94 -9.71
CA VAL A 184 -9.72 3.66 -10.35
C VAL A 184 -8.49 3.08 -11.06
N VAL A 185 -7.71 3.89 -11.78
CA VAL A 185 -6.46 3.44 -12.41
C VAL A 185 -5.46 2.95 -11.35
N VAL A 186 -5.31 3.65 -10.24
CA VAL A 186 -4.47 3.20 -9.11
C VAL A 186 -4.95 1.86 -8.57
N ALA A 187 -6.27 1.67 -8.39
CA ALA A 187 -6.85 0.41 -7.92
C ALA A 187 -6.55 -0.75 -8.88
N ILE A 188 -6.67 -0.52 -10.19
CA ILE A 188 -6.35 -1.51 -11.23
C ILE A 188 -4.85 -1.84 -11.21
N CYS A 189 -3.98 -0.84 -11.15
CA CYS A 189 -2.53 -1.04 -11.06
C CYS A 189 -2.13 -1.78 -9.78
N ALA A 190 -2.75 -1.45 -8.64
CA ALA A 190 -2.55 -2.16 -7.38
C ALA A 190 -2.99 -3.63 -7.47
N PHE A 191 -4.13 -3.90 -8.12
CA PHE A 191 -4.61 -5.26 -8.36
C PHE A 191 -3.63 -6.06 -9.23
N VAL A 192 -3.18 -5.49 -10.35
CA VAL A 192 -2.20 -6.12 -11.25
C VAL A 192 -0.87 -6.34 -10.51
N GLY A 193 -0.38 -5.34 -9.78
CA GLY A 193 0.81 -5.44 -8.95
C GLY A 193 0.71 -6.57 -7.92
N ALA A 194 -0.45 -6.71 -7.26
CA ALA A 194 -0.71 -7.81 -6.32
C ALA A 194 -0.69 -9.19 -7.00
N LEU A 195 -1.18 -9.31 -8.23
CA LEU A 195 -1.10 -10.56 -9.01
C LEU A 195 0.35 -10.91 -9.33
N ILE A 196 1.13 -9.93 -9.79
CA ILE A 196 2.56 -10.09 -10.09
C ILE A 196 3.32 -10.49 -8.82
N ALA A 197 3.12 -9.77 -7.72
CA ALA A 197 3.75 -10.05 -6.44
C ALA A 197 3.46 -11.49 -5.96
N LYS A 198 2.20 -11.92 -6.02
CA LYS A 198 1.83 -13.31 -5.66
C LYS A 198 2.50 -14.35 -6.54
N LYS A 199 2.60 -14.10 -7.86
CA LYS A 199 3.25 -15.02 -8.79
C LYS A 199 4.77 -15.12 -8.54
N LEU A 200 5.43 -14.00 -8.30
CA LEU A 200 6.85 -13.93 -7.96
C LEU A 200 7.15 -14.64 -6.64
N LEU A 201 6.35 -14.35 -5.60
CA LEU A 201 6.51 -14.97 -4.28
C LEU A 201 6.31 -16.49 -4.36
N LYS A 202 5.27 -16.97 -5.04
CA LYS A 202 5.04 -18.42 -5.22
C LYS A 202 6.23 -19.11 -5.88
N LYS A 203 6.84 -18.48 -6.89
CA LYS A 203 7.99 -19.05 -7.60
C LYS A 203 9.24 -19.12 -6.73
N HIS A 204 9.52 -18.05 -5.97
CA HIS A 204 10.74 -17.98 -5.17
C HIS A 204 10.64 -18.73 -3.84
N PHE A 205 9.49 -18.68 -3.16
CA PHE A 205 9.30 -19.39 -1.89
C PHE A 205 9.20 -20.91 -2.07
N LYS A 206 8.62 -21.36 -3.19
CA LYS A 206 8.60 -22.81 -3.52
C LYS A 206 10.00 -23.34 -3.82
N LYS A 207 10.87 -22.53 -4.49
CA LYS A 207 12.27 -22.88 -4.71
C LYS A 207 13.12 -22.90 -3.43
N ALA A 208 12.75 -22.08 -2.44
CA ALA A 208 13.46 -21.98 -1.17
C ALA A 208 12.94 -22.96 -0.10
N GLY A 209 12.02 -23.87 -0.46
CA GLY A 209 11.47 -24.87 0.48
C GLY A 209 10.64 -24.26 1.62
N MET A 210 10.11 -23.05 1.44
CA MET A 210 9.36 -22.31 2.47
C MET A 210 7.84 -22.39 2.30
N VAL A 211 7.36 -23.13 1.28
CA VAL A 211 5.94 -23.44 1.01
C VAL A 211 5.85 -24.85 0.39
#